data_8d62e1723daf7efc7707776cfa31badf
#
_entry.id   8d62e1723daf7efc7707776cfa31badf
#
_cell.length_a   1.000
_cell.length_b   1.000
_cell.length_c   1.000
_cell.angle_alpha   90.00
_cell.angle_beta   90.00
_cell.angle_gamma   90.00
#
_symmetry.space_group_name_H-M   'P 1'
#
loop_
_entity.id
_entity.type
_entity.pdbx_description
1 polymer ?
#
loop_
_entity_poly.entity_id
_entity_poly.type
_entity_poly.pdbx_seq_one_letter_code
_entity_poly.pdbx_strand_id
1 'polypeptide(L)'
;FAAAIILFISTSIQAQINKSEIIATGLTCSMCSNAIYKQLQTLSSVAKIDTDLNTNTFTVSAKNNQTLDPVQLKDAVEKAGFFVGSMMVYVDGSKLSKQELTLNGNNLVFLDKIPADHKNHKMQVVDAGFVTSKQFKKNEKTFSTIADFSNSKDKKFFLKNAK
;
A
#
# COMPACT_ATOMS: atom_id res chain seq x y z
N PHE A 1 -21.85 43.55 -19.93
CA PHE A 1 -22.20 42.25 -19.26
C PHE A 1 -20.94 41.44 -19.16
N ALA A 2 -20.27 41.48 -17.96
CA ALA A 2 -19.08 40.69 -17.66
C ALA A 2 -19.56 39.36 -17.06
N ALA A 3 -19.45 38.24 -17.80
CA ALA A 3 -19.71 36.91 -17.29
C ALA A 3 -18.49 36.43 -16.51
N ALA A 4 -18.59 36.41 -15.19
CA ALA A 4 -17.58 35.82 -14.31
C ALA A 4 -17.67 34.29 -14.40
N ILE A 5 -16.72 33.67 -15.09
CA ILE A 5 -16.55 32.22 -15.12
C ILE A 5 -15.92 31.80 -13.79
N ILE A 6 -16.72 31.29 -12.86
CA ILE A 6 -16.25 30.67 -11.62
C ILE A 6 -15.73 29.28 -11.99
N LEU A 7 -14.39 29.14 -12.07
CA LEU A 7 -13.73 27.84 -12.19
C LEU A 7 -13.89 27.12 -10.84
N PHE A 8 -14.80 26.15 -10.76
CA PHE A 8 -14.87 25.20 -9.67
C PHE A 8 -13.66 24.28 -9.77
N ILE A 9 -12.61 24.58 -9.01
CA ILE A 9 -11.49 23.65 -8.79
C ILE A 9 -12.02 22.55 -7.87
N SER A 10 -12.46 21.45 -8.46
CA SER A 10 -12.80 20.24 -7.72
C SER A 10 -11.52 19.66 -7.12
N THR A 11 -11.20 19.97 -5.88
CA THR A 11 -10.16 19.28 -5.11
C THR A 11 -10.65 17.87 -4.84
N SER A 12 -10.18 16.90 -5.61
CA SER A 12 -10.40 15.49 -5.33
C SER A 12 -9.74 15.15 -3.99
N ILE A 13 -10.53 15.02 -2.94
CA ILE A 13 -10.08 14.49 -1.65
C ILE A 13 -9.87 13.00 -1.87
N GLN A 14 -8.63 12.61 -2.12
CA GLN A 14 -8.23 11.21 -2.23
C GLN A 14 -7.74 10.71 -0.87
N ALA A 15 -8.18 9.51 -0.49
CA ALA A 15 -7.61 8.81 0.65
C ALA A 15 -6.09 8.68 0.47
N GLN A 16 -5.33 8.95 1.53
CA GLN A 16 -3.89 8.94 1.49
C GLN A 16 -3.33 7.79 2.31
N ILE A 17 -2.46 7.00 1.66
CA ILE A 17 -1.56 6.09 2.36
C ILE A 17 -0.31 6.90 2.70
N ASN A 18 -0.18 7.29 3.96
CA ASN A 18 0.91 8.15 4.42
C ASN A 18 2.13 7.37 4.95
N LYS A 19 1.93 6.10 5.29
CA LYS A 19 2.97 5.23 5.83
C LYS A 19 2.74 3.78 5.36
N SER A 20 3.81 3.04 5.13
CA SER A 20 3.80 1.60 4.89
C SER A 20 4.89 0.90 5.70
N GLU A 21 4.60 -0.30 6.19
CA GLU A 21 5.58 -1.20 6.80
C GLU A 21 5.70 -2.45 5.93
N ILE A 22 6.89 -2.71 5.42
CA ILE A 22 7.18 -3.80 4.50
C ILE A 22 8.14 -4.75 5.18
N ILE A 23 7.74 -5.99 5.39
CA ILE A 23 8.63 -7.08 5.78
C ILE A 23 9.11 -7.75 4.51
N ALA A 24 10.41 -7.68 4.24
CA ALA A 24 11.01 -8.33 3.08
C ALA A 24 11.53 -9.73 3.45
N THR A 25 11.52 -10.63 2.48
CA THR A 25 12.02 -12.01 2.63
C THR A 25 13.17 -12.29 1.68
N GLY A 26 14.00 -13.28 2.04
CA GLY A 26 15.20 -13.64 1.27
C GLY A 26 16.44 -12.83 1.66
N LEU A 27 16.38 -11.96 2.66
CA LEU A 27 17.53 -11.21 3.14
C LEU A 27 18.41 -12.10 4.01
N THR A 28 19.70 -12.15 3.66
CA THR A 28 20.72 -12.92 4.40
C THR A 28 21.82 -12.04 4.95
N CYS A 29 21.86 -10.77 4.58
CA CYS A 29 22.89 -9.83 5.01
C CYS A 29 22.46 -8.38 4.94
N SER A 30 23.19 -7.48 5.61
CA SER A 30 22.92 -6.03 5.62
C SER A 30 23.01 -5.36 4.24
N MET A 31 23.85 -5.90 3.34
CA MET A 31 23.92 -5.40 1.96
C MET A 31 22.61 -5.61 1.18
N CYS A 32 21.91 -6.71 1.49
CA CYS A 32 20.61 -7.00 0.91
C CYS A 32 19.57 -5.93 1.31
N SER A 33 19.56 -5.56 2.58
CA SER A 33 18.68 -4.48 3.08
C SER A 33 19.00 -3.14 2.44
N ASN A 34 20.28 -2.83 2.20
CA ASN A 34 20.68 -1.61 1.52
C ASN A 34 20.23 -1.57 0.05
N ALA A 35 20.20 -2.71 -0.65
CA ALA A 35 19.67 -2.78 -2.01
C ALA A 35 18.18 -2.42 -2.06
N ILE A 36 17.37 -2.95 -1.14
CA ILE A 36 15.96 -2.60 -1.01
C ILE A 36 15.80 -1.12 -0.66
N TYR A 37 16.55 -0.62 0.33
CA TYR A 37 16.53 0.79 0.74
C TYR A 37 16.76 1.71 -0.46
N LYS A 38 17.79 1.45 -1.26
CA LYS A 38 18.09 2.25 -2.46
C LYS A 38 16.96 2.23 -3.48
N GLN A 39 16.33 1.08 -3.73
CA GLN A 39 15.20 1.00 -4.65
C GLN A 39 13.98 1.76 -4.13
N LEU A 40 13.64 1.62 -2.85
CA LEU A 40 12.54 2.37 -2.24
C LEU A 40 12.79 3.88 -2.29
N GLN A 41 14.05 4.31 -2.13
CA GLN A 41 14.44 5.73 -2.18
C GLN A 41 14.26 6.36 -3.57
N THR A 42 14.23 5.56 -4.64
CA THR A 42 14.00 6.09 -6.01
C THR A 42 12.56 6.53 -6.24
N LEU A 43 11.62 6.12 -5.39
CA LEU A 43 10.22 6.47 -5.54
C LEU A 43 9.98 7.93 -5.14
N SER A 44 9.37 8.70 -6.05
CA SER A 44 9.16 10.14 -5.87
C SER A 44 8.26 10.49 -4.67
N SER A 45 7.34 9.60 -4.30
CA SER A 45 6.42 9.75 -3.16
C SER A 45 7.06 9.49 -1.80
N VAL A 46 8.27 8.89 -1.75
CA VAL A 46 8.93 8.50 -0.51
C VAL A 46 9.70 9.69 0.08
N ALA A 47 9.43 10.01 1.34
CA ALA A 47 10.14 11.03 2.11
C ALA A 47 11.24 10.42 2.99
N LYS A 48 10.91 9.32 3.69
CA LYS A 48 11.78 8.70 4.69
C LYS A 48 11.62 7.19 4.68
N ILE A 49 12.72 6.49 4.93
CA ILE A 49 12.76 5.05 5.12
C ILE A 49 13.54 4.76 6.40
N ASP A 50 12.91 4.09 7.34
CA ASP A 50 13.55 3.54 8.53
C ASP A 50 13.64 2.01 8.36
N THR A 51 14.79 1.42 8.65
CA THR A 51 15.05 -0.02 8.45
C THR A 51 15.36 -0.68 9.78
N ASP A 52 14.60 -1.70 10.13
CA ASP A 52 14.89 -2.63 11.22
C ASP A 52 15.47 -3.92 10.63
N LEU A 53 16.77 -4.11 10.84
CA LEU A 53 17.50 -5.28 10.33
C LEU A 53 17.18 -6.58 11.09
N ASN A 54 16.68 -6.49 12.33
CA ASN A 54 16.34 -7.66 13.13
C ASN A 54 15.06 -8.33 12.61
N THR A 55 14.10 -7.51 12.15
CA THR A 55 12.81 -7.98 11.65
C THR A 55 12.71 -7.91 10.14
N ASN A 56 13.74 -7.41 9.45
CA ASN A 56 13.74 -7.12 8.01
C ASN A 56 12.58 -6.21 7.59
N THR A 57 12.24 -5.25 8.46
CA THR A 57 11.12 -4.33 8.25
C THR A 57 11.61 -2.99 7.74
N PHE A 58 11.00 -2.53 6.67
CA PHE A 58 11.18 -1.20 6.09
C PHE A 58 9.94 -0.38 6.36
N THR A 59 10.08 0.66 7.18
CA THR A 59 9.02 1.64 7.43
C THR A 59 9.21 2.81 6.48
N VAL A 60 8.29 2.96 5.54
CA VAL A 60 8.31 3.98 4.50
C VAL A 60 7.27 5.05 4.81
N SER A 61 7.68 6.32 4.81
CA SER A 61 6.78 7.46 5.00
C SER A 61 6.66 8.27 3.72
N ALA A 62 5.45 8.72 3.40
CA ALA A 62 5.17 9.57 2.25
C ALA A 62 5.67 11.00 2.45
N LYS A 63 5.97 11.70 1.36
CA LYS A 63 6.11 13.15 1.34
C LYS A 63 4.78 13.83 1.67
N ASN A 64 4.84 15.04 2.17
CA ASN A 64 3.64 15.84 2.44
C ASN A 64 2.75 15.92 1.20
N ASN A 65 1.46 15.72 1.39
CA ASN A 65 0.44 15.73 0.33
C ASN A 65 0.63 14.69 -0.78
N GLN A 66 1.46 13.66 -0.55
CA GLN A 66 1.61 12.53 -1.47
C GLN A 66 1.09 11.25 -0.81
N THR A 67 0.75 10.27 -1.63
CA THR A 67 0.31 8.95 -1.20
C THR A 67 1.31 7.89 -1.65
N LEU A 68 1.54 6.89 -0.79
CA LEU A 68 2.32 5.72 -1.17
C LEU A 68 1.44 4.76 -1.98
N ASP A 69 1.98 4.22 -3.05
CA ASP A 69 1.34 3.17 -3.84
C ASP A 69 1.93 1.81 -3.44
N PRO A 70 1.14 0.91 -2.85
CA PRO A 70 1.61 -0.42 -2.44
C PRO A 70 2.22 -1.22 -3.59
N VAL A 71 1.72 -1.05 -4.82
CA VAL A 71 2.24 -1.76 -6.00
C VAL A 71 3.64 -1.26 -6.33
N GLN A 72 3.85 0.06 -6.35
CA GLN A 72 5.18 0.62 -6.58
C GLN A 72 6.19 0.23 -5.49
N LEU A 73 5.74 0.18 -4.23
CA LEU A 73 6.58 -0.28 -3.12
C LEU A 73 7.00 -1.74 -3.29
N LYS A 74 6.05 -2.62 -3.65
CA LYS A 74 6.32 -4.03 -3.96
C LYS A 74 7.31 -4.16 -5.11
N ASP A 75 7.07 -3.46 -6.21
CA ASP A 75 7.92 -3.51 -7.40
C ASP A 75 9.35 -3.04 -7.10
N ALA A 76 9.52 -2.06 -6.21
CA ALA A 76 10.84 -1.61 -5.76
C ALA A 76 11.60 -2.72 -4.99
N VAL A 77 10.90 -3.46 -4.12
CA VAL A 77 11.49 -4.61 -3.40
C VAL A 77 11.87 -5.72 -4.38
N GLU A 78 11.00 -6.02 -5.36
CA GLU A 78 11.26 -7.05 -6.38
C GLU A 78 12.40 -6.65 -7.32
N LYS A 79 12.52 -5.38 -7.71
CA LYS A 79 13.67 -4.85 -8.47
C LYS A 79 14.99 -4.97 -7.72
N ALA A 80 14.96 -4.95 -6.40
CA ALA A 80 16.14 -5.21 -5.58
C ALA A 80 16.52 -6.70 -5.52
N GLY A 81 15.69 -7.61 -6.10
CA GLY A 81 15.89 -9.06 -6.13
C GLY A 81 15.31 -9.80 -4.92
N PHE A 82 14.38 -9.17 -4.19
CA PHE A 82 13.77 -9.73 -2.97
C PHE A 82 12.24 -9.82 -3.11
N PHE A 83 11.58 -10.40 -2.11
CA PHE A 83 10.13 -10.55 -2.09
C PHE A 83 9.52 -9.90 -0.86
N VAL A 84 8.26 -9.46 -0.99
CA VAL A 84 7.48 -8.98 0.13
C VAL A 84 6.90 -10.18 0.87
N GLY A 85 7.21 -10.28 2.16
CA GLY A 85 6.63 -11.29 3.06
C GLY A 85 5.36 -10.81 3.74
N SER A 86 5.26 -9.50 3.99
CA SER A 86 4.06 -8.82 4.49
C SER A 86 4.13 -7.33 4.18
N MET A 87 3.00 -6.73 3.84
CA MET A 87 2.89 -5.28 3.66
C MET A 87 1.70 -4.75 4.43
N MET A 88 1.98 -3.80 5.34
CA MET A 88 0.98 -3.02 6.03
C MET A 88 0.97 -1.60 5.47
N VAL A 89 -0.21 -1.02 5.34
CA VAL A 89 -0.38 0.38 4.95
C VAL A 89 -1.22 1.12 5.98
N TYR A 90 -0.96 2.40 6.14
CA TYR A 90 -1.69 3.27 7.06
C TYR A 90 -2.53 4.24 6.24
N VAL A 91 -3.84 4.12 6.37
CA VAL A 91 -4.84 4.86 5.61
C VAL A 91 -5.55 5.85 6.52
N ASP A 92 -5.61 7.10 6.11
CA ASP A 92 -6.37 8.14 6.82
C ASP A 92 -7.88 7.93 6.58
N GLY A 93 -8.60 7.53 7.62
CA GLY A 93 -10.04 7.26 7.56
C GLY A 93 -10.89 8.46 7.21
N SER A 94 -10.45 9.68 7.53
CA SER A 94 -11.19 10.91 7.23
C SER A 94 -11.29 11.22 5.74
N LYS A 95 -10.40 10.64 4.94
CA LYS A 95 -10.32 10.86 3.49
C LYS A 95 -10.92 9.72 2.67
N LEU A 96 -11.47 8.70 3.32
CA LEU A 96 -12.14 7.58 2.67
C LEU A 96 -13.62 7.91 2.44
N SER A 97 -13.98 8.22 1.21
CA SER A 97 -15.39 8.39 0.81
C SER A 97 -16.06 7.08 0.37
N LYS A 98 -15.27 6.08 0.03
CA LYS A 98 -15.70 4.75 -0.44
C LYS A 98 -14.82 3.65 0.15
N GLN A 99 -15.32 2.40 0.10
CA GLN A 99 -14.54 1.21 0.48
C GLN A 99 -13.48 0.81 -0.57
N GLU A 100 -13.12 1.75 -1.44
CA GLU A 100 -12.15 1.56 -2.52
C GLU A 100 -11.30 2.83 -2.68
N LEU A 101 -10.04 2.63 -3.05
CA LEU A 101 -9.07 3.68 -3.35
C LEU A 101 -8.38 3.35 -4.66
N THR A 102 -8.43 4.24 -5.64
CA THR A 102 -7.71 4.07 -6.91
C THR A 102 -6.39 4.84 -6.88
N LEU A 103 -5.28 4.14 -7.09
CA LEU A 103 -3.93 4.69 -7.15
C LEU A 103 -3.22 4.19 -8.41
N ASN A 104 -2.78 5.10 -9.27
CA ASN A 104 -2.03 4.78 -10.51
C ASN A 104 -2.71 3.69 -11.38
N GLY A 105 -4.04 3.69 -11.43
CA GLY A 105 -4.82 2.70 -12.16
C GLY A 105 -4.99 1.34 -11.46
N ASN A 106 -4.54 1.23 -10.20
CA ASN A 106 -4.79 0.07 -9.34
C ASN A 106 -5.93 0.39 -8.36
N ASN A 107 -6.85 -0.55 -8.17
CA ASN A 107 -7.96 -0.43 -7.23
C ASN A 107 -7.64 -1.19 -5.94
N LEU A 108 -7.56 -0.47 -4.84
CA LEU A 108 -7.41 -1.01 -3.50
C LEU A 108 -8.79 -1.14 -2.87
N VAL A 109 -9.22 -2.36 -2.61
CA VAL A 109 -10.55 -2.69 -2.07
C VAL A 109 -10.41 -3.05 -0.59
N PHE A 110 -11.14 -2.37 0.27
CA PHE A 110 -11.12 -2.63 1.70
C PHE A 110 -12.16 -3.70 2.05
N LEU A 111 -11.70 -4.83 2.59
CA LEU A 111 -12.55 -5.96 3.01
C LEU A 111 -13.32 -5.64 4.30
N ASP A 112 -12.70 -4.83 5.16
CA ASP A 112 -13.28 -4.38 6.42
C ASP A 112 -13.71 -2.91 6.31
N LYS A 113 -14.79 -2.56 6.99
CA LYS A 113 -15.25 -1.18 7.06
C LYS A 113 -14.24 -0.34 7.83
N ILE A 114 -13.74 0.72 7.20
CA ILE A 114 -12.87 1.71 7.85
C ILE A 114 -13.76 2.84 8.39
N PRO A 115 -13.67 3.16 9.70
CA PRO A 115 -14.38 4.31 10.25
C PRO A 115 -13.94 5.62 9.59
N ALA A 116 -14.88 6.52 9.31
CA ALA A 116 -14.60 7.86 8.80
C ALA A 116 -14.16 8.77 9.96
N ASP A 117 -13.05 8.44 10.60
CA ASP A 117 -12.44 9.22 11.67
C ASP A 117 -11.09 9.81 11.22
N HIS A 118 -10.54 10.71 12.01
CA HIS A 118 -9.24 11.34 11.74
C HIS A 118 -8.04 10.49 12.21
N LYS A 119 -8.20 9.17 12.26
CA LYS A 119 -7.14 8.24 12.66
C LYS A 119 -6.56 7.52 11.45
N ASN A 120 -5.30 7.15 11.57
CA ASN A 120 -4.67 6.25 10.62
C ASN A 120 -5.02 4.80 10.97
N HIS A 121 -5.67 4.12 10.05
CA HIS A 121 -6.01 2.71 10.16
C HIS A 121 -4.93 1.84 9.53
N LYS A 122 -4.41 0.89 10.33
CA LYS A 122 -3.41 -0.06 9.85
C LYS A 122 -4.11 -1.20 9.10
N MET A 123 -3.82 -1.35 7.82
CA MET A 123 -4.40 -2.35 6.94
C MET A 123 -3.31 -3.26 6.37
N GLN A 124 -3.60 -4.55 6.24
CA GLN A 124 -2.73 -5.50 5.55
C GLN A 124 -3.19 -5.69 4.11
N VAL A 125 -2.27 -5.57 3.15
CA VAL A 125 -2.51 -6.01 1.77
C VAL A 125 -2.42 -7.54 1.74
N VAL A 126 -3.46 -8.23 1.23
CA VAL A 126 -3.61 -9.68 1.39
C VAL A 126 -3.41 -10.50 0.12
N ASP A 127 -3.09 -9.83 -0.99
CA ASP A 127 -2.94 -10.42 -2.32
C ASP A 127 -1.58 -11.09 -2.55
N ALA A 128 -1.50 -11.83 -3.66
CA ALA A 128 -0.27 -12.43 -4.14
C ALA A 128 0.83 -11.36 -4.35
N GLY A 129 2.05 -11.67 -3.91
CA GLY A 129 3.18 -10.76 -3.98
C GLY A 129 3.28 -9.75 -2.83
N PHE A 130 2.23 -9.59 -2.00
CA PHE A 130 2.23 -8.73 -0.81
C PHE A 130 2.31 -9.51 0.51
N VAL A 131 2.13 -10.82 0.42
CA VAL A 131 2.25 -11.77 1.53
C VAL A 131 3.00 -13.01 1.04
N THR A 132 3.47 -13.85 1.97
CA THR A 132 4.09 -15.12 1.60
C THR A 132 3.09 -16.03 0.86
N SER A 133 3.59 -16.92 0.00
CA SER A 133 2.75 -17.88 -0.75
C SER A 133 1.86 -18.73 0.17
N LYS A 134 2.38 -19.11 1.35
CA LYS A 134 1.60 -19.83 2.36
C LYS A 134 0.44 -18.99 2.90
N GLN A 135 0.70 -17.72 3.19
CA GLN A 135 -0.33 -16.80 3.68
C GLN A 135 -1.36 -16.49 2.59
N PHE A 136 -0.92 -16.31 1.35
CA PHE A 136 -1.82 -16.08 0.21
C PHE A 136 -2.79 -17.25 0.02
N LYS A 137 -2.32 -18.50 0.01
CA LYS A 137 -3.19 -19.68 -0.08
C LYS A 137 -4.23 -19.74 1.05
N LYS A 138 -3.87 -19.28 2.25
CA LYS A 138 -4.84 -19.19 3.37
C LYS A 138 -5.86 -18.08 3.13
N ASN A 139 -5.41 -16.92 2.65
CA ASN A 139 -6.27 -15.79 2.32
C ASN A 139 -7.25 -16.18 1.20
N GLU A 140 -6.78 -16.83 0.14
CA GLU A 140 -7.59 -17.31 -0.98
C GLU A 140 -8.75 -18.21 -0.52
N LYS A 141 -8.49 -19.14 0.40
CA LYS A 141 -9.55 -19.97 1.02
C LYS A 141 -10.51 -19.13 1.86
N THR A 142 -10.00 -18.17 2.62
CA THR A 142 -10.81 -17.34 3.53
C THR A 142 -11.73 -16.38 2.75
N PHE A 143 -11.24 -15.84 1.63
CA PHE A 143 -11.94 -14.85 0.83
C PHE A 143 -12.48 -15.39 -0.49
N SER A 144 -12.62 -16.71 -0.61
CA SER A 144 -13.10 -17.40 -1.82
C SER A 144 -14.49 -16.95 -2.31
N THR A 145 -15.30 -16.38 -1.41
CA THR A 145 -16.64 -15.85 -1.74
C THR A 145 -16.61 -14.44 -2.30
N ILE A 146 -15.44 -13.76 -2.26
CA ILE A 146 -15.30 -12.41 -2.80
C ILE A 146 -14.97 -12.52 -4.28
N ALA A 147 -15.84 -11.95 -5.11
CA ALA A 147 -15.61 -11.89 -6.54
C ALA A 147 -14.27 -11.21 -6.83
N ASP A 148 -13.51 -11.79 -7.75
CA ASP A 148 -12.19 -11.30 -8.20
C ASP A 148 -11.06 -11.40 -7.17
N PHE A 149 -11.28 -11.93 -5.96
CA PHE A 149 -10.17 -12.25 -5.07
C PHE A 149 -9.29 -13.32 -5.76
N SER A 150 -7.99 -13.14 -5.79
CA SER A 150 -7.01 -13.93 -6.55
C SER A 150 -6.92 -13.64 -8.06
N ASN A 151 -7.80 -12.83 -8.63
CA ASN A 151 -7.72 -12.45 -10.04
C ASN A 151 -6.97 -11.11 -10.20
N SER A 152 -5.64 -11.13 -10.11
CA SER A 152 -4.79 -9.94 -10.25
C SER A 152 -4.82 -9.29 -11.65
N LYS A 153 -5.51 -9.90 -12.63
CA LYS A 153 -5.63 -9.36 -13.99
C LYS A 153 -6.35 -8.01 -14.05
N ASP A 154 -7.25 -7.74 -13.10
CA ASP A 154 -8.07 -6.53 -13.08
C ASP A 154 -7.47 -5.39 -12.24
N LYS A 155 -6.18 -5.48 -11.87
CA LYS A 155 -5.49 -4.48 -11.04
C LYS A 155 -6.25 -4.15 -9.74
N LYS A 156 -6.96 -5.12 -9.20
CA LYS A 156 -7.61 -5.05 -7.88
C LYS A 156 -6.73 -5.70 -6.84
N PHE A 157 -6.58 -5.01 -5.72
CA PHE A 157 -5.83 -5.48 -4.56
C PHE A 157 -6.70 -5.31 -3.31
N PHE A 158 -6.65 -6.28 -2.43
CA PHE A 158 -7.53 -6.35 -1.27
C PHE A 158 -6.77 -6.06 0.03
N LEU A 159 -7.42 -5.30 0.89
CA LEU A 159 -6.87 -4.90 2.18
C LEU A 159 -7.83 -5.31 3.29
N LYS A 160 -7.29 -5.78 4.40
CA LYS A 160 -8.04 -6.07 5.63
C LYS A 160 -7.42 -5.37 6.84
N ASN A 161 -8.20 -5.17 7.89
CA ASN A 161 -7.68 -4.65 9.15
C ASN A 161 -6.53 -5.53 9.66
N ALA A 162 -5.41 -4.89 10.00
CA ALA A 162 -4.33 -5.56 10.72
C ALA A 162 -4.78 -5.81 12.17
N LYS A 163 -4.67 -7.07 12.61
CA LYS A 163 -4.90 -7.42 14.02
C LYS A 163 -3.71 -6.98 14.86
#